data_68b2220e4aa4aaeeefdfb61e4f4c9929
#
_entry.id   68b2220e4aa4aaeeefdfb61e4f4c9929
#
_cell.length_a   1.000
_cell.length_b   1.000
_cell.length_c   1.000
_cell.angle_alpha   90.00
_cell.angle_beta   90.00
_cell.angle_gamma   90.00
#
_symmetry.space_group_name_H-M   'P 1'
#
loop_
_entity.id
_entity.type
_entity.pdbx_description
1 polymer ?
#
loop_
_entity_poly.entity_id
_entity_poly.type
_entity_poly.pdbx_seq_one_letter_code
_entity_poly.pdbx_strand_id
1 'polypeptide(L)'
;MLTILVVDDEKLERKGIRFLLNRRSEEMEILEAANGKAACEILQHRTVDIMLTDIKMPFMDGIELVSVAHKLQPDLQMVIFSGYGEFAYAKKAMASGVSNYVLKPVDPAEFENTLNLLVEKITERRNEAQRSQWNQDSLENYFLFRYLCQGNDDLLNKISGKINIDRWDQIRGLFLIESEDNFLKNQKKFLFKN
;
A
#
# COMPACT_ATOMS: atom_id res chain seq x y z
N MET A 1 5.70 9.28 1.33
CA MET A 1 5.92 9.06 2.78
C MET A 1 5.66 7.60 3.09
N LEU A 2 6.54 6.93 3.80
CA LEU A 2 6.41 5.55 4.28
C LEU A 2 6.07 5.55 5.77
N THR A 3 5.19 4.66 6.22
CA THR A 3 4.86 4.49 7.64
C THR A 3 5.49 3.21 8.16
N ILE A 4 6.36 3.32 9.16
CA ILE A 4 7.09 2.20 9.77
C ILE A 4 6.68 2.05 11.23
N LEU A 5 6.31 0.85 11.64
CA LEU A 5 5.99 0.49 13.02
C LEU A 5 7.14 -0.32 13.62
N VAL A 6 7.74 0.18 14.69
CA VAL A 6 8.78 -0.50 15.47
C VAL A 6 8.16 -1.09 16.73
N VAL A 7 8.29 -2.39 16.91
CA VAL A 7 7.68 -3.13 18.02
C VAL A 7 8.76 -3.90 18.78
N ASP A 8 9.01 -3.52 20.03
CA ASP A 8 9.98 -4.15 20.91
C ASP A 8 9.64 -3.73 22.33
N ASP A 9 9.74 -4.58 23.34
CA ASP A 9 9.46 -4.21 24.73
C ASP A 9 10.61 -3.41 25.35
N GLU A 10 11.83 -3.54 24.81
CA GLU A 10 12.99 -2.80 25.26
C GLU A 10 13.06 -1.42 24.61
N LYS A 11 12.88 -0.38 25.41
CA LYS A 11 12.93 1.02 24.93
C LYS A 11 14.27 1.40 24.28
N LEU A 12 15.36 0.77 24.70
CA LEU A 12 16.69 1.04 24.15
C LEU A 12 16.82 0.49 22.73
N GLU A 13 16.30 -0.71 22.50
CA GLU A 13 16.26 -1.35 21.18
C GLU A 13 15.42 -0.53 20.19
N ARG A 14 14.22 -0.11 20.59
CA ARG A 14 13.38 0.77 19.77
C ARG A 14 14.09 2.06 19.36
N LYS A 15 14.82 2.69 20.33
CA LYS A 15 15.60 3.88 20.05
C LYS A 15 16.75 3.62 19.07
N GLY A 16 17.41 2.47 19.19
CA GLY A 16 18.46 2.04 18.28
C GLY A 16 17.97 1.90 16.84
N ILE A 17 16.86 1.19 16.66
CA ILE A 17 16.22 1.03 15.35
C ILE A 17 15.75 2.37 14.79
N ARG A 18 15.11 3.22 15.62
CA ARG A 18 14.71 4.57 15.23
C ARG A 18 15.90 5.43 14.80
N PHE A 19 17.03 5.31 15.48
CA PHE A 19 18.26 6.02 15.11
C PHE A 19 18.74 5.59 13.71
N LEU A 20 18.73 4.27 13.41
CA LEU A 20 19.09 3.77 12.09
C LEU A 20 18.13 4.27 11.00
N LEU A 21 16.83 4.25 11.27
CA LEU A 21 15.80 4.76 10.35
C LEU A 21 15.98 6.25 10.05
N ASN A 22 16.27 7.07 11.08
CA ASN A 22 16.45 8.52 10.92
C ASN A 22 17.72 8.93 10.16
N ARG A 23 18.64 8.00 9.88
CA ARG A 23 19.81 8.26 9.03
C ARG A 23 19.48 8.27 7.54
N ARG A 24 18.32 7.78 7.19
CA ARG A 24 17.86 7.71 5.80
C ARG A 24 17.32 9.08 5.36
N SER A 25 17.46 9.36 4.08
CA SER A 25 16.97 10.62 3.47
C SER A 25 15.49 10.57 3.08
N GLU A 26 14.88 9.38 3.07
CA GLU A 26 13.47 9.23 2.72
C GLU A 26 12.56 9.76 3.83
N GLU A 27 11.49 10.39 3.44
CA GLU A 27 10.45 10.86 4.36
C GLU A 27 9.68 9.68 4.95
N MET A 28 9.81 9.44 6.26
CA MET A 28 9.22 8.32 6.98
C MET A 28 8.48 8.79 8.23
N GLU A 29 7.30 8.22 8.46
CA GLU A 29 6.61 8.31 9.74
C GLU A 29 6.98 7.06 10.57
N ILE A 30 7.57 7.25 11.75
CA ILE A 30 7.99 6.17 12.63
C ILE A 30 7.06 6.09 13.83
N LEU A 31 6.29 5.01 13.90
CA LEU A 31 5.43 4.65 15.02
C LEU A 31 6.15 3.63 15.91
N GLU A 32 5.88 3.67 17.22
CA GLU A 32 6.47 2.74 18.18
C GLU A 32 5.40 2.04 19.02
N ALA A 33 5.59 0.75 19.28
CA ALA A 33 4.78 -0.03 20.20
C ALA A 33 5.69 -0.80 21.15
N ALA A 34 5.31 -0.89 22.42
CA ALA A 34 6.09 -1.58 23.46
C ALA A 34 5.71 -3.06 23.62
N ASN A 35 4.76 -3.57 22.88
CA ASN A 35 4.33 -4.97 22.88
C ASN A 35 3.38 -5.24 21.70
N GLY A 36 3.08 -6.53 21.46
CA GLY A 36 2.22 -6.94 20.36
C GLY A 36 0.79 -6.39 20.43
N LYS A 37 0.21 -6.22 21.64
CA LYS A 37 -1.16 -5.67 21.77
C LYS A 37 -1.23 -4.22 21.33
N ALA A 38 -0.31 -3.38 21.80
CA ALA A 38 -0.22 -1.99 21.35
C ALA A 38 0.03 -1.88 19.85
N ALA A 39 0.83 -2.79 19.28
CA ALA A 39 1.03 -2.86 17.84
C ALA A 39 -0.27 -3.18 17.09
N CYS A 40 -1.06 -4.15 17.57
CA CYS A 40 -2.37 -4.49 16.99
C CYS A 40 -3.34 -3.29 17.01
N GLU A 41 -3.38 -2.53 18.10
CA GLU A 41 -4.21 -1.32 18.20
C GLU A 41 -3.82 -0.29 17.15
N ILE A 42 -2.51 -0.06 16.93
CA ILE A 42 -2.03 0.82 15.88
C ILE A 42 -2.45 0.31 14.50
N LEU A 43 -2.25 -0.98 14.21
CA LEU A 43 -2.58 -1.59 12.93
C LEU A 43 -4.08 -1.58 12.60
N GLN A 44 -4.96 -1.53 13.59
CA GLN A 44 -6.40 -1.39 13.39
C GLN A 44 -6.82 0.02 12.95
N HIS A 45 -6.04 1.05 13.30
CA HIS A 45 -6.42 2.45 13.07
C HIS A 45 -5.52 3.18 12.07
N ARG A 46 -4.37 2.62 11.72
CA ARG A 46 -3.36 3.22 10.87
C ARG A 46 -2.85 2.21 9.84
N THR A 47 -2.74 2.65 8.60
CA THR A 47 -2.06 1.86 7.57
C THR A 47 -0.55 1.95 7.77
N VAL A 48 0.09 0.79 7.86
CA VAL A 48 1.53 0.66 8.06
C VAL A 48 2.14 -0.06 6.85
N ASP A 49 3.26 0.43 6.37
CA ASP A 49 3.96 -0.15 5.23
C ASP A 49 4.95 -1.24 5.65
N ILE A 50 5.68 -0.97 6.73
CA ILE A 50 6.70 -1.88 7.26
C ILE A 50 6.53 -2.01 8.77
N MET A 51 6.49 -3.23 9.27
CA MET A 51 6.55 -3.54 10.70
C MET A 51 7.88 -4.24 11.00
N LEU A 52 8.60 -3.69 11.97
CA LEU A 52 9.85 -4.21 12.51
C LEU A 52 9.57 -4.70 13.92
N THR A 53 9.61 -6.00 14.17
CA THR A 53 9.21 -6.56 15.47
C THR A 53 10.28 -7.48 16.07
N ASP A 54 10.47 -7.39 17.38
CA ASP A 54 11.18 -8.45 18.12
C ASP A 54 10.32 -9.71 18.22
N ILE A 55 10.94 -10.87 18.45
CA ILE A 55 10.24 -12.12 18.70
C ILE A 55 9.76 -12.17 20.15
N LYS A 56 10.66 -11.92 21.09
CA LYS A 56 10.39 -12.13 22.51
C LYS A 56 9.83 -10.88 23.16
N MET A 57 8.54 -10.83 23.25
CA MET A 57 7.83 -9.76 23.93
C MET A 57 6.81 -10.31 24.91
N PRO A 58 6.50 -9.59 26.02
CA PRO A 58 5.47 -9.98 26.95
C PRO A 58 4.07 -9.91 26.34
N PHE A 59 3.17 -10.79 26.78
CA PHE A 59 1.75 -10.89 26.43
C PHE A 59 1.45 -11.41 25.01
N MET A 60 2.18 -11.01 24.00
CA MET A 60 2.04 -11.45 22.63
C MET A 60 3.43 -11.42 21.97
N ASP A 61 3.92 -12.58 21.57
CA ASP A 61 5.21 -12.68 20.89
C ASP A 61 5.14 -12.16 19.44
N GLY A 62 6.32 -11.92 18.84
CA GLY A 62 6.40 -11.35 17.49
C GLY A 62 5.83 -12.27 16.41
N ILE A 63 5.79 -13.59 16.63
CA ILE A 63 5.23 -14.55 15.66
C ILE A 63 3.71 -14.52 15.69
N GLU A 64 3.12 -14.45 16.88
CA GLU A 64 1.68 -14.25 17.06
C GLU A 64 1.26 -12.91 16.44
N LEU A 65 2.04 -11.85 16.73
CA LEU A 65 1.82 -10.52 16.15
C LEU A 65 1.82 -10.54 14.63
N VAL A 66 2.80 -11.17 14.00
CA VAL A 66 2.89 -11.32 12.54
C VAL A 66 1.64 -11.99 11.96
N SER A 67 1.17 -13.06 12.61
CA SER A 67 -0.02 -13.79 12.17
C SER A 67 -1.30 -12.94 12.23
N VAL A 68 -1.42 -12.08 13.24
CA VAL A 68 -2.54 -11.13 13.38
C VAL A 68 -2.39 -9.98 12.39
N ALA A 69 -1.20 -9.40 12.29
CA ALA A 69 -0.88 -8.28 11.41
C ALA A 69 -1.15 -8.61 9.94
N HIS A 70 -0.78 -9.81 9.49
CA HIS A 70 -1.06 -10.28 8.13
C HIS A 70 -2.56 -10.35 7.80
N LYS A 71 -3.40 -10.69 8.78
CA LYS A 71 -4.87 -10.68 8.60
C LYS A 71 -5.44 -9.27 8.57
N LEU A 72 -4.90 -8.36 9.38
CA LEU A 72 -5.35 -6.97 9.44
C LEU A 72 -4.90 -6.18 8.20
N GLN A 73 -3.66 -6.38 7.77
CA GLN A 73 -3.05 -5.67 6.66
C GLN A 73 -2.23 -6.64 5.80
N PRO A 74 -2.85 -7.30 4.79
CA PRO A 74 -2.17 -8.31 3.96
C PRO A 74 -0.96 -7.78 3.19
N ASP A 75 -0.94 -6.48 2.96
CA ASP A 75 0.10 -5.79 2.19
C ASP A 75 1.30 -5.34 3.03
N LEU A 76 1.20 -5.41 4.35
CA LEU A 76 2.22 -5.02 5.30
C LEU A 76 3.49 -5.87 5.11
N GLN A 77 4.63 -5.20 4.95
CA GLN A 77 5.91 -5.89 4.96
C GLN A 77 6.40 -6.06 6.40
N MET A 78 6.77 -7.28 6.76
CA MET A 78 7.10 -7.61 8.15
C MET A 78 8.51 -8.14 8.26
N VAL A 79 9.31 -7.55 9.16
CA VAL A 79 10.67 -7.99 9.50
C VAL A 79 10.71 -8.37 10.96
N ILE A 80 11.29 -9.52 11.23
CA ILE A 80 11.53 -9.99 12.59
C ILE A 80 13.00 -9.78 12.96
N PHE A 81 13.23 -9.19 14.12
CA PHE A 81 14.52 -9.19 14.80
C PHE A 81 14.59 -10.32 15.81
N SER A 82 15.72 -11.01 15.88
CA SER A 82 15.87 -12.14 16.79
C SER A 82 17.29 -12.32 17.30
N GLY A 83 17.43 -12.76 18.54
CA GLY A 83 18.71 -13.12 19.11
C GLY A 83 19.26 -14.45 18.58
N TYR A 84 20.55 -14.67 18.80
CA TYR A 84 21.22 -15.94 18.50
C TYR A 84 20.52 -17.12 19.17
N GLY A 85 20.28 -18.19 18.41
CA GLY A 85 19.67 -19.45 18.91
C GLY A 85 18.20 -19.63 18.60
N GLU A 86 17.55 -18.68 17.96
CA GLU A 86 16.09 -18.71 17.68
C GLU A 86 15.75 -19.20 16.26
N PHE A 87 16.66 -19.90 15.60
CA PHE A 87 16.48 -20.42 14.23
C PHE A 87 15.20 -21.25 14.04
N ALA A 88 14.72 -21.93 15.08
CA ALA A 88 13.46 -22.64 15.03
C ALA A 88 12.25 -21.71 14.85
N TYR A 89 12.34 -20.49 15.35
CA TYR A 89 11.31 -19.44 15.16
C TYR A 89 11.35 -18.82 13.77
N ALA A 90 12.54 -18.67 13.18
CA ALA A 90 12.68 -18.16 11.82
C ALA A 90 11.89 -19.00 10.81
N LYS A 91 11.92 -20.33 10.94
CA LYS A 91 11.16 -21.24 10.06
C LYS A 91 9.64 -21.08 10.24
N LYS A 92 9.15 -20.86 11.46
CA LYS A 92 7.73 -20.59 11.72
C LYS A 92 7.32 -19.23 11.19
N ALA A 93 8.17 -18.21 11.37
CA ALA A 93 7.95 -16.86 10.91
C ALA A 93 7.81 -16.79 9.38
N MET A 94 8.71 -17.45 8.64
CA MET A 94 8.63 -17.53 7.18
C MET A 94 7.34 -18.19 6.68
N ALA A 95 6.86 -19.21 7.39
CA ALA A 95 5.57 -19.83 7.08
C ALA A 95 4.35 -18.92 7.37
N SER A 96 4.54 -17.86 8.17
CA SER A 96 3.49 -16.92 8.59
C SER A 96 3.45 -15.63 7.75
N GLY A 97 4.24 -15.53 6.66
CA GLY A 97 4.21 -14.36 5.76
C GLY A 97 5.22 -13.26 6.11
N VAL A 98 6.25 -13.56 6.90
CA VAL A 98 7.35 -12.62 7.19
C VAL A 98 8.15 -12.34 5.92
N SER A 99 8.40 -11.06 5.66
CA SER A 99 9.14 -10.62 4.47
C SER A 99 10.65 -10.82 4.62
N ASN A 100 11.18 -10.64 5.82
CA ASN A 100 12.59 -10.83 6.11
C ASN A 100 12.85 -11.07 7.61
N TYR A 101 14.06 -11.54 7.92
CA TYR A 101 14.52 -11.89 9.26
C TYR A 101 15.93 -11.36 9.47
N VAL A 102 16.16 -10.63 10.55
CA VAL A 102 17.44 -9.98 10.89
C VAL A 102 17.92 -10.45 12.25
N LEU A 103 19.20 -10.82 12.34
CA LEU A 103 19.80 -11.25 13.59
C LEU A 103 20.21 -10.06 14.48
N LYS A 104 20.01 -10.18 15.79
CA LYS A 104 20.58 -9.28 16.80
C LYS A 104 21.99 -9.79 17.22
N PRO A 105 23.02 -8.93 17.40
CA PRO A 105 22.94 -7.48 17.25
C PRO A 105 22.78 -7.05 15.79
N VAL A 106 21.93 -6.06 15.56
CA VAL A 106 21.58 -5.58 14.22
C VAL A 106 22.81 -4.96 13.55
N ASP A 107 23.27 -5.58 12.48
CA ASP A 107 24.29 -5.00 11.61
C ASP A 107 23.66 -3.86 10.77
N PRO A 108 24.21 -2.63 10.82
CA PRO A 108 23.64 -1.51 10.10
C PRO A 108 23.59 -1.70 8.57
N ALA A 109 24.55 -2.42 7.99
CA ALA A 109 24.59 -2.65 6.55
C ALA A 109 23.53 -3.69 6.13
N GLU A 110 23.35 -4.76 6.91
CA GLU A 110 22.29 -5.75 6.72
C GLU A 110 20.91 -5.11 6.86
N PHE A 111 20.74 -4.25 7.88
CA PHE A 111 19.50 -3.51 8.09
C PHE A 111 19.15 -2.60 6.91
N GLU A 112 20.12 -1.82 6.43
CA GLU A 112 19.96 -0.94 5.25
C GLU A 112 19.56 -1.75 4.00
N ASN A 113 20.25 -2.85 3.73
CA ASN A 113 19.95 -3.70 2.59
C ASN A 113 18.53 -4.29 2.67
N THR A 114 18.14 -4.74 3.87
CA THR A 114 16.78 -5.24 4.11
C THR A 114 15.73 -4.18 3.84
N LEU A 115 15.92 -2.98 4.38
CA LEU A 115 14.98 -1.87 4.16
C LEU A 115 14.89 -1.46 2.68
N ASN A 116 16.02 -1.40 1.97
CA ASN A 116 16.04 -1.06 0.56
C ASN A 116 15.17 -2.02 -0.27
N LEU A 117 15.33 -3.32 -0.05
CA LEU A 117 14.52 -4.35 -0.72
C LEU A 117 13.01 -4.18 -0.43
N LEU A 118 12.65 -3.86 0.81
CA LEU A 118 11.25 -3.67 1.17
C LEU A 118 10.66 -2.39 0.58
N VAL A 119 11.41 -1.30 0.60
CA VAL A 119 11.01 -0.01 -0.01
C VAL A 119 10.82 -0.16 -1.51
N GLU A 120 11.72 -0.85 -2.20
CA GLU A 120 11.60 -1.14 -3.62
C GLU A 120 10.32 -1.93 -3.91
N LYS A 121 10.08 -3.03 -3.20
CA LYS A 121 8.89 -3.86 -3.34
C LYS A 121 7.59 -3.09 -3.09
N ILE A 122 7.55 -2.22 -2.08
CA ILE A 122 6.38 -1.38 -1.78
C ILE A 122 6.15 -0.38 -2.92
N THR A 123 7.23 0.23 -3.42
CA THR A 123 7.17 1.23 -4.48
C THR A 123 6.70 0.62 -5.80
N GLU A 124 7.22 -0.53 -6.18
CA GLU A 124 6.79 -1.28 -7.36
C GLU A 124 5.30 -1.61 -7.29
N ARG A 125 4.83 -2.15 -6.17
CA ARG A 125 3.42 -2.48 -5.97
C ARG A 125 2.52 -1.25 -6.04
N ARG A 126 2.92 -0.11 -5.44
CA ARG A 126 2.18 1.15 -5.52
C ARG A 126 2.09 1.66 -6.96
N ASN A 127 3.19 1.55 -7.71
CA ASN A 127 3.24 1.94 -9.12
C ASN A 127 2.35 1.04 -10.00
N GLU A 128 2.34 -0.26 -9.74
CA GLU A 128 1.45 -1.20 -10.46
C GLU A 128 -0.03 -0.92 -10.18
N ALA A 129 -0.39 -0.68 -8.92
CA ALA A 129 -1.74 -0.31 -8.52
C ALA A 129 -2.17 1.01 -9.20
N GLN A 130 -1.30 2.02 -9.23
CA GLN A 130 -1.58 3.29 -9.92
C GLN A 130 -1.72 3.11 -11.44
N ARG A 131 -0.88 2.29 -12.08
CA ARG A 131 -0.99 1.99 -13.51
C ARG A 131 -2.30 1.27 -13.84
N SER A 132 -2.69 0.32 -13.02
CA SER A 132 -3.96 -0.40 -13.18
C SER A 132 -5.15 0.54 -13.05
N GLN A 133 -5.15 1.42 -12.05
CA GLN A 133 -6.17 2.45 -11.84
C GLN A 133 -6.23 3.41 -13.04
N TRP A 134 -5.08 3.93 -13.48
CA TRP A 134 -4.99 4.81 -14.64
C TRP A 134 -5.54 4.17 -15.92
N ASN A 135 -5.22 2.89 -16.15
CA ASN A 135 -5.73 2.17 -17.32
C ASN A 135 -7.25 1.99 -17.25
N GLN A 136 -7.80 1.71 -16.07
CA GLN A 136 -9.24 1.58 -15.87
C GLN A 136 -9.94 2.92 -16.07
N ASP A 137 -9.48 3.99 -15.44
CA ASP A 137 -10.04 5.34 -15.59
C ASP A 137 -9.96 5.82 -17.05
N SER A 138 -8.87 5.52 -17.77
CA SER A 138 -8.70 5.88 -19.17
C SER A 138 -9.67 5.12 -20.08
N LEU A 139 -9.93 3.85 -19.82
CA LEU A 139 -10.93 3.06 -20.54
C LEU A 139 -12.36 3.57 -20.25
N GLU A 140 -12.69 3.86 -19.00
CA GLU A 140 -13.98 4.43 -18.61
C GLU A 140 -14.22 5.77 -19.32
N ASN A 141 -13.24 6.66 -19.31
CA ASN A 141 -13.31 7.95 -20.00
C ASN A 141 -13.45 7.78 -21.53
N TYR A 142 -12.73 6.83 -22.13
CA TYR A 142 -12.85 6.53 -23.56
C TYR A 142 -14.25 6.03 -23.93
N PHE A 143 -14.81 5.12 -23.15
CA PHE A 143 -16.16 4.59 -23.39
C PHE A 143 -17.24 5.64 -23.13
N LEU A 144 -17.10 6.46 -22.09
CA LEU A 144 -17.98 7.59 -21.83
C LEU A 144 -17.97 8.58 -23.00
N PHE A 145 -16.79 8.94 -23.49
CA PHE A 145 -16.65 9.82 -24.64
C PHE A 145 -17.33 9.23 -25.88
N ARG A 146 -17.11 7.94 -26.18
CA ARG A 146 -17.76 7.27 -27.31
C ARG A 146 -19.28 7.22 -27.18
N TYR A 147 -19.80 6.96 -25.97
CA TYR A 147 -21.23 6.96 -25.71
C TYR A 147 -21.84 8.33 -25.95
N LEU A 148 -21.24 9.38 -25.39
CA LEU A 148 -21.72 10.77 -25.55
C LEU A 148 -21.64 11.25 -27.01
N CYS A 149 -20.61 10.85 -27.76
CA CYS A 149 -20.44 11.28 -29.15
C CYS A 149 -21.23 10.47 -30.16
N GLN A 150 -21.50 9.20 -29.91
CA GLN A 150 -22.10 8.27 -30.88
C GLN A 150 -23.53 7.86 -30.54
N GLY A 151 -23.99 8.09 -29.31
CA GLY A 151 -25.37 7.79 -28.88
C GLY A 151 -25.77 6.33 -29.05
N ASN A 152 -24.83 5.40 -28.88
CA ASN A 152 -25.03 4.00 -29.16
C ASN A 152 -25.29 3.19 -27.89
N ASP A 153 -26.57 2.88 -27.62
CA ASP A 153 -27.01 2.12 -26.44
C ASP A 153 -26.47 0.68 -26.43
N ASP A 154 -26.11 0.10 -27.58
CA ASP A 154 -25.47 -1.22 -27.65
C ASP A 154 -24.09 -1.27 -26.99
N LEU A 155 -23.41 -0.12 -26.92
CA LEU A 155 -22.15 0.02 -26.19
C LEU A 155 -22.34 -0.12 -24.69
N LEU A 156 -23.38 0.50 -24.12
CA LEU A 156 -23.69 0.40 -22.70
C LEU A 156 -23.94 -1.05 -22.27
N ASN A 157 -24.71 -1.78 -23.06
CA ASN A 157 -25.03 -3.19 -22.76
C ASN A 157 -23.78 -4.11 -22.80
N LYS A 158 -22.79 -3.79 -23.64
CA LYS A 158 -21.54 -4.56 -23.74
C LYS A 158 -20.54 -4.26 -22.64
N ILE A 159 -20.61 -3.09 -22.01
CA ILE A 159 -19.65 -2.63 -21.00
C ILE A 159 -20.23 -2.63 -19.57
N SER A 160 -21.55 -2.74 -19.40
CA SER A 160 -22.24 -2.72 -18.10
C SER A 160 -21.71 -3.76 -17.09
N GLY A 161 -21.10 -4.85 -17.57
CA GLY A 161 -20.47 -5.84 -16.70
C GLY A 161 -18.99 -5.61 -16.39
N LYS A 162 -18.35 -4.58 -17.00
CA LYS A 162 -16.91 -4.32 -16.89
C LYS A 162 -16.58 -2.94 -16.30
N ILE A 163 -17.54 -2.04 -16.29
CA ILE A 163 -17.39 -0.65 -15.87
C ILE A 163 -18.53 -0.31 -14.91
N ASN A 164 -18.23 0.42 -13.84
CA ASN A 164 -19.24 0.88 -12.88
C ASN A 164 -20.04 2.05 -13.47
N ILE A 165 -21.15 1.73 -14.16
CA ILE A 165 -22.03 2.71 -14.83
C ILE A 165 -22.77 3.59 -13.82
N ASP A 166 -23.02 3.12 -12.59
CA ASP A 166 -23.73 3.87 -11.54
C ASP A 166 -22.99 5.18 -11.18
N ARG A 167 -21.72 5.25 -11.47
CA ARG A 167 -20.90 6.46 -11.31
C ARG A 167 -21.24 7.55 -12.32
N TRP A 168 -21.83 7.21 -13.46
CA TRP A 168 -22.17 8.15 -14.53
C TRP A 168 -23.46 8.92 -14.25
N ASP A 169 -24.38 8.34 -13.48
CA ASP A 169 -25.62 9.01 -13.05
C ASP A 169 -25.34 10.22 -12.12
N GLN A 170 -24.12 10.31 -11.58
CA GLN A 170 -23.69 11.42 -10.71
C GLN A 170 -23.06 12.58 -11.47
N ILE A 171 -22.86 12.46 -12.79
CA ILE A 171 -22.28 13.51 -13.61
C ILE A 171 -23.34 14.60 -13.80
N ARG A 172 -23.26 15.66 -13.00
CA ARG A 172 -24.18 16.82 -13.04
C ARG A 172 -23.73 17.94 -14.00
N GLY A 173 -22.64 17.78 -14.72
CA GLY A 173 -22.16 18.78 -15.67
C GLY A 173 -21.13 18.20 -16.63
N LEU A 174 -21.26 18.57 -17.88
CA LEU A 174 -20.29 18.26 -18.92
C LEU A 174 -19.51 19.53 -19.26
N PHE A 175 -18.19 19.52 -19.12
CA PHE A 175 -17.35 20.60 -19.57
C PHE A 175 -16.78 20.25 -20.95
N LEU A 176 -17.14 21.03 -21.96
CA LEU A 176 -16.54 20.93 -23.28
C LEU A 176 -15.25 21.77 -23.28
N ILE A 177 -14.10 21.15 -23.34
CA ILE A 177 -12.84 21.84 -23.53
C ILE A 177 -12.60 21.90 -25.05
N GLU A 178 -12.71 23.09 -25.63
CA GLU A 178 -12.35 23.33 -27.01
C GLU A 178 -10.82 23.52 -27.08
N SER A 179 -10.12 22.54 -27.64
CA SER A 179 -8.69 22.71 -27.94
C SER A 179 -8.54 23.39 -29.32
N GLU A 180 -7.64 24.33 -29.43
CA GLU A 180 -7.36 25.06 -30.69
C GLU A 180 -6.83 24.16 -31.81
N ASP A 181 -6.43 22.93 -31.48
CA ASP A 181 -6.00 21.95 -32.49
C ASP A 181 -7.19 21.17 -33.03
N ASN A 182 -7.48 21.40 -34.27
CA ASN A 182 -8.40 20.85 -35.28
C ASN A 182 -9.03 19.44 -35.08
N PHE A 183 -8.98 18.83 -33.91
CA PHE A 183 -9.45 17.48 -33.66
C PHE A 183 -10.99 17.35 -33.68
N LEU A 184 -11.72 18.42 -33.42
CA LEU A 184 -13.19 18.41 -33.28
C LEU A 184 -13.95 19.06 -34.47
N LYS A 185 -13.30 19.40 -35.58
CA LYS A 185 -13.97 20.08 -36.70
C LYS A 185 -15.10 19.30 -37.39
N ASN A 186 -15.27 18.00 -37.09
CA ASN A 186 -16.27 17.15 -37.74
C ASN A 186 -17.34 16.61 -36.78
N GLN A 187 -17.45 17.12 -35.59
CA GLN A 187 -18.43 16.60 -34.60
C GLN A 187 -19.60 17.57 -34.42
N LYS A 188 -20.82 17.07 -34.58
CA LYS A 188 -22.07 17.83 -34.39
C LYS A 188 -22.19 18.34 -32.94
N LYS A 189 -22.52 19.65 -32.82
CA LYS A 189 -22.87 20.25 -31.52
C LYS A 189 -24.04 19.50 -30.90
N PHE A 190 -23.82 18.89 -29.75
CA PHE A 190 -24.88 18.38 -28.90
C PHE A 190 -25.26 19.46 -27.88
N LEU A 191 -26.47 19.98 -27.99
CA LEU A 191 -27.10 20.84 -27.00
C LEU A 191 -27.95 19.94 -26.10
N PHE A 192 -27.57 19.84 -24.85
CA PHE A 192 -28.47 19.27 -23.83
C PHE A 192 -29.41 20.35 -23.35
N LYS A 193 -30.70 20.12 -23.52
CA LYS A 193 -31.76 20.88 -22.85
C LYS A 193 -32.09 20.20 -21.52
N ASN A 194 -32.25 21.03 -20.46
CA ASN A 194 -32.71 20.63 -19.13
C ASN A 194 -33.93 19.71 -19.15
#